data_7a14058160cf39893498c21c7bdddefe
#
_entry.id   7a14058160cf39893498c21c7bdddefe
#
_cell.length_a   1.000
_cell.length_b   1.000
_cell.length_c   1.000
_cell.angle_alpha   90.00
_cell.angle_beta   90.00
_cell.angle_gamma   90.00
#
_symmetry.space_group_name_H-M   'P 1'
#
loop_
_entity.id
_entity.type
_entity.pdbx_description
1 polymer ?
#
loop_
_entity_poly.entity_id
_entity_poly.type
_entity_poly.pdbx_seq_one_letter_code
_entity_poly.pdbx_strand_id
1 'polypeptide(L)'
;MKINKAIQEFVDSAIASGYVSKEDRYYLLNRVLYLVGEESFESSKEVEQPSLLDAMANLVEAAVESGKIENDSEERDWLEQELMNLVIPKPSELNRLFWDKYEEGPKVATDAFYKIALDLNLIKVKDIAKNISFNGETEYGDLEITINLSKPEKTKEEIIKAAQSKDFNYPANRLCFENVGYHGRINWPGRANHRIVGMELGGESWGYHYSPYAYYSEHAIFLSENLEPMKVDEGAFSRLLEIVTQFPHYFVGSNAGLPIVGGSILSHNHYQGGRYVFPMNRAKVLETGISKKFDTVEIERLYWPLSALRLRGNNREEVFEVAVDILKAWENYENKDLEILRESNGEPHNAITPIVRRQGDAYEFDLVLRNNRTTEEFPDGIFHPHADVQHIKKENIGLIEVMGLAILPPRLERELREVRDYLVGEGSLEAVAEIHQEWAKELKEQAPTKETVDAFLQKAVSAKFCRVLEYAGVFKQTKEGQEAFSAFMHEFTK
;
A
#
# COMPACT_ATOMS: atom_id res chain seq x y z
N MET A 1 22.72 -19.87 -28.34
CA MET A 1 22.97 -20.94 -27.34
C MET A 1 22.47 -20.58 -25.92
N LYS A 2 22.79 -19.40 -25.38
CA LYS A 2 22.30 -18.96 -24.05
C LYS A 2 20.77 -18.86 -23.98
N ILE A 3 20.11 -18.23 -24.96
CA ILE A 3 18.66 -18.00 -24.91
C ILE A 3 17.87 -19.33 -25.01
N ASN A 4 18.31 -20.30 -25.83
CA ASN A 4 17.68 -21.61 -25.91
C ASN A 4 17.71 -22.38 -24.57
N LYS A 5 18.85 -22.28 -23.83
CA LYS A 5 18.97 -22.84 -22.49
C LYS A 5 17.95 -22.17 -21.54
N ALA A 6 17.88 -20.84 -21.52
CA ALA A 6 16.94 -20.11 -20.67
C ALA A 6 15.46 -20.38 -20.99
N ILE A 7 15.12 -20.52 -22.29
CA ILE A 7 13.78 -20.95 -22.74
C ILE A 7 13.45 -22.33 -22.18
N GLN A 8 14.37 -23.29 -22.30
CA GLN A 8 14.16 -24.65 -21.79
C GLN A 8 13.98 -24.68 -20.28
N GLU A 9 14.84 -23.96 -19.55
CA GLU A 9 14.76 -23.82 -18.08
C GLU A 9 13.42 -23.23 -17.64
N PHE A 10 12.93 -22.19 -18.33
CA PHE A 10 11.62 -21.61 -18.01
C PHE A 10 10.48 -22.63 -18.24
N VAL A 11 10.46 -23.30 -19.39
CA VAL A 11 9.42 -24.30 -19.71
C VAL A 11 9.45 -25.46 -18.72
N ASP A 12 10.64 -25.98 -18.39
CA ASP A 12 10.81 -27.08 -17.44
C ASP A 12 10.40 -26.66 -16.02
N SER A 13 10.76 -25.46 -15.60
CA SER A 13 10.38 -24.91 -14.29
C SER A 13 8.87 -24.62 -14.19
N ALA A 14 8.24 -24.15 -15.27
CA ALA A 14 6.79 -23.94 -15.32
C ALA A 14 6.02 -25.26 -15.15
N ILE A 15 6.49 -26.36 -15.79
CA ILE A 15 5.89 -27.69 -15.62
C ILE A 15 6.16 -28.23 -14.22
N ALA A 16 7.38 -28.08 -13.71
CA ALA A 16 7.76 -28.53 -12.38
C ALA A 16 7.01 -27.80 -11.24
N SER A 17 6.59 -26.56 -11.48
CA SER A 17 5.75 -25.79 -10.54
C SER A 17 4.35 -26.37 -10.33
N GLY A 18 3.88 -27.22 -11.26
CA GLY A 18 2.55 -27.81 -11.24
C GLY A 18 1.41 -26.89 -11.78
N TYR A 19 1.73 -25.66 -12.20
CA TYR A 19 0.74 -24.77 -12.82
C TYR A 19 0.51 -25.08 -14.30
N VAL A 20 1.47 -25.75 -14.96
CA VAL A 20 1.39 -26.15 -16.36
C VAL A 20 1.50 -27.67 -16.45
N SER A 21 0.61 -28.29 -17.21
CA SER A 21 0.63 -29.74 -17.46
C SER A 21 1.77 -30.13 -18.42
N LYS A 22 2.24 -31.38 -18.31
CA LYS A 22 3.22 -31.95 -19.26
C LYS A 22 2.74 -31.92 -20.70
N GLU A 23 1.46 -32.09 -20.90
CA GLU A 23 0.80 -32.11 -22.20
C GLU A 23 0.89 -30.75 -22.91
N ASP A 24 1.02 -29.66 -22.12
CA ASP A 24 1.12 -28.28 -22.63
C ASP A 24 2.55 -27.85 -22.98
N ARG A 25 3.54 -28.73 -22.80
CA ARG A 25 4.97 -28.43 -23.02
C ARG A 25 5.25 -27.74 -24.36
N TYR A 26 4.80 -28.31 -25.46
CA TYR A 26 5.06 -27.76 -26.80
C TYR A 26 4.27 -26.49 -27.08
N TYR A 27 3.07 -26.41 -26.54
CA TYR A 27 2.29 -25.16 -26.60
C TYR A 27 3.03 -24.04 -25.88
N LEU A 28 3.45 -24.27 -24.63
CA LEU A 28 4.18 -23.28 -23.85
C LEU A 28 5.50 -22.91 -24.54
N LEU A 29 6.31 -23.89 -24.97
CA LEU A 29 7.56 -23.66 -25.69
C LEU A 29 7.37 -22.72 -26.88
N ASN A 30 6.40 -23.02 -27.74
CA ASN A 30 6.13 -22.22 -28.96
C ASN A 30 5.64 -20.81 -28.61
N ARG A 31 4.90 -20.63 -27.52
CA ARG A 31 4.48 -19.30 -27.06
C ARG A 31 5.65 -18.50 -26.51
N VAL A 32 6.55 -19.14 -25.77
CA VAL A 32 7.79 -18.52 -25.27
C VAL A 32 8.70 -18.09 -26.42
N LEU A 33 8.92 -18.98 -27.42
CA LEU A 33 9.69 -18.64 -28.63
C LEU A 33 9.14 -17.39 -29.31
N TYR A 34 7.82 -17.31 -29.47
CA TYR A 34 7.16 -16.14 -30.05
C TYR A 34 7.41 -14.87 -29.25
N LEU A 35 7.30 -14.93 -27.91
CA LEU A 35 7.50 -13.76 -27.03
C LEU A 35 8.93 -13.23 -27.07
N VAL A 36 9.92 -14.11 -27.11
CA VAL A 36 11.34 -13.71 -27.16
C VAL A 36 11.88 -13.56 -28.59
N GLY A 37 11.01 -13.68 -29.61
CA GLY A 37 11.37 -13.47 -31.01
C GLY A 37 12.36 -14.50 -31.57
N GLU A 38 12.31 -15.77 -31.10
CA GLU A 38 13.09 -16.88 -31.63
C GLU A 38 12.26 -17.69 -32.63
N GLU A 39 12.87 -18.07 -33.76
CA GLU A 39 12.20 -18.84 -34.84
C GLU A 39 12.42 -20.35 -34.71
N SER A 40 13.43 -20.78 -33.94
CA SER A 40 13.82 -22.17 -33.76
C SER A 40 14.27 -22.44 -32.34
N PHE A 41 14.27 -23.75 -31.99
CA PHE A 41 14.69 -24.19 -30.67
C PHE A 41 15.64 -25.40 -30.80
N GLU A 42 16.76 -25.32 -30.09
CA GLU A 42 17.67 -26.45 -29.90
C GLU A 42 17.74 -26.81 -28.39
N SER A 43 17.42 -28.04 -28.06
CA SER A 43 17.48 -28.55 -26.72
C SER A 43 18.92 -28.55 -26.19
N SER A 44 19.13 -27.98 -25.01
CA SER A 44 20.41 -28.03 -24.29
C SER A 44 20.53 -29.34 -23.49
N LYS A 45 21.75 -29.90 -23.41
CA LYS A 45 22.04 -31.04 -22.54
C LYS A 45 22.38 -30.64 -21.10
N GLU A 46 22.74 -29.38 -20.90
CA GLU A 46 23.14 -28.80 -19.62
C GLU A 46 22.05 -27.84 -19.14
N VAL A 47 20.93 -28.40 -18.63
CA VAL A 47 19.80 -27.63 -18.11
C VAL A 47 19.80 -27.71 -16.59
N GLU A 48 19.73 -26.56 -15.94
CA GLU A 48 19.47 -26.45 -14.52
C GLU A 48 17.95 -26.40 -14.29
N GLN A 49 17.52 -26.63 -13.06
CA GLN A 49 16.11 -26.51 -12.68
C GLN A 49 15.97 -25.42 -11.59
N PRO A 50 16.08 -24.13 -11.97
CA PRO A 50 15.90 -23.04 -11.04
C PRO A 50 14.44 -22.94 -10.60
N SER A 51 14.15 -22.07 -9.61
CA SER A 51 12.76 -21.71 -9.32
C SER A 51 12.13 -21.06 -10.56
N LEU A 52 10.79 -21.10 -10.67
CA LEU A 52 10.10 -20.48 -11.81
C LEU A 52 10.40 -18.98 -11.95
N LEU A 53 10.47 -18.26 -10.82
CA LEU A 53 10.83 -16.84 -10.81
C LEU A 53 12.28 -16.57 -11.20
N ASP A 54 13.20 -17.50 -10.89
CA ASP A 54 14.60 -17.38 -11.36
C ASP A 54 14.71 -17.71 -12.84
N ALA A 55 14.00 -18.76 -13.31
CA ALA A 55 13.94 -19.11 -14.71
C ALA A 55 13.37 -17.98 -15.58
N MET A 56 12.30 -17.32 -15.11
CA MET A 56 11.74 -16.12 -15.75
C MET A 56 12.79 -15.01 -15.84
N ALA A 57 13.44 -14.66 -14.71
CA ALA A 57 14.44 -13.59 -14.68
C ALA A 57 15.65 -13.91 -15.59
N ASN A 58 16.12 -15.15 -15.60
CA ASN A 58 17.21 -15.60 -16.50
C ASN A 58 16.82 -15.49 -17.96
N LEU A 59 15.56 -15.80 -18.32
CA LEU A 59 15.07 -15.70 -19.69
C LEU A 59 14.95 -14.23 -20.14
N VAL A 60 14.46 -13.34 -19.27
CA VAL A 60 14.42 -11.90 -19.56
C VAL A 60 15.84 -11.35 -19.77
N GLU A 61 16.79 -11.73 -18.92
CA GLU A 61 18.20 -11.32 -19.09
C GLU A 61 18.79 -11.84 -20.39
N ALA A 62 18.55 -13.10 -20.75
CA ALA A 62 18.99 -13.69 -22.01
C ALA A 62 18.35 -13.00 -23.22
N ALA A 63 17.11 -12.54 -23.14
CA ALA A 63 16.43 -11.78 -24.19
C ALA A 63 17.08 -10.39 -24.40
N VAL A 64 17.43 -9.70 -23.30
CA VAL A 64 18.20 -8.43 -23.34
C VAL A 64 19.58 -8.65 -23.97
N GLU A 65 20.36 -9.63 -23.47
CA GLU A 65 21.70 -9.95 -24.00
C GLU A 65 21.69 -10.30 -25.49
N SER A 66 20.60 -10.89 -25.96
CA SER A 66 20.42 -11.28 -27.36
C SER A 66 19.82 -10.15 -28.23
N GLY A 67 19.55 -8.99 -27.65
CA GLY A 67 18.98 -7.83 -28.36
C GLY A 67 17.54 -8.03 -28.83
N LYS A 68 16.77 -8.91 -28.16
CA LYS A 68 15.36 -9.19 -28.48
C LYS A 68 14.41 -8.17 -27.86
N ILE A 69 14.81 -7.60 -26.72
CA ILE A 69 14.13 -6.48 -26.06
C ILE A 69 15.19 -5.42 -25.68
N GLU A 70 14.75 -4.18 -25.53
CA GLU A 70 15.60 -3.11 -25.00
C GLU A 70 15.92 -3.35 -23.51
N ASN A 71 17.07 -2.85 -23.07
CA ASN A 71 17.43 -2.92 -21.65
C ASN A 71 16.82 -1.74 -20.89
N ASP A 72 15.50 -1.62 -20.94
CA ASP A 72 14.75 -0.65 -20.11
C ASP A 72 13.79 -1.35 -19.13
N SER A 73 13.40 -0.63 -18.10
CA SER A 73 12.61 -1.18 -17.00
C SER A 73 11.20 -1.59 -17.44
N GLU A 74 10.62 -0.90 -18.45
CA GLU A 74 9.25 -1.17 -18.92
C GLU A 74 9.21 -2.42 -19.80
N GLU A 75 10.16 -2.58 -20.75
CA GLU A 75 10.21 -3.77 -21.61
C GLU A 75 10.53 -5.05 -20.83
N ARG A 76 11.44 -4.95 -19.85
CA ARG A 76 11.70 -6.05 -18.91
C ARG A 76 10.44 -6.48 -18.16
N ASP A 77 9.74 -5.52 -17.55
CA ASP A 77 8.50 -5.79 -16.82
C ASP A 77 7.41 -6.38 -17.71
N TRP A 78 7.25 -5.87 -18.94
CA TRP A 78 6.27 -6.42 -19.88
C TRP A 78 6.58 -7.88 -20.26
N LEU A 79 7.84 -8.20 -20.55
CA LEU A 79 8.22 -9.59 -20.88
C LEU A 79 8.02 -10.52 -19.69
N GLU A 80 8.41 -10.13 -18.47
CA GLU A 80 8.15 -10.88 -17.25
C GLU A 80 6.67 -11.22 -17.10
N GLN A 81 5.81 -10.23 -17.27
CA GLN A 81 4.37 -10.40 -17.13
C GLN A 81 3.76 -11.27 -18.21
N GLU A 82 4.20 -11.12 -19.48
CA GLU A 82 3.74 -11.98 -20.57
C GLU A 82 4.18 -13.43 -20.39
N LEU A 83 5.42 -13.68 -19.93
CA LEU A 83 5.89 -15.03 -19.62
C LEU A 83 5.03 -15.66 -18.51
N MET A 84 4.76 -14.93 -17.43
CA MET A 84 3.93 -15.42 -16.33
C MET A 84 2.46 -15.56 -16.72
N ASN A 85 1.97 -14.75 -17.68
CA ASN A 85 0.61 -14.88 -18.22
C ASN A 85 0.38 -16.22 -18.92
N LEU A 86 1.44 -16.85 -19.46
CA LEU A 86 1.35 -18.19 -20.04
C LEU A 86 1.15 -19.30 -19.00
N VAL A 87 1.49 -19.02 -17.76
CA VAL A 87 1.51 -20.01 -16.66
C VAL A 87 0.32 -19.83 -15.72
N ILE A 88 -0.12 -18.59 -15.49
CA ILE A 88 -1.18 -18.29 -14.53
C ILE A 88 -2.56 -18.76 -15.07
N PRO A 89 -3.44 -19.29 -14.19
CA PRO A 89 -4.82 -19.59 -14.57
C PRO A 89 -5.52 -18.40 -15.22
N LYS A 90 -6.38 -18.65 -16.21
CA LYS A 90 -7.23 -17.60 -16.77
C LYS A 90 -8.13 -16.97 -15.72
N PRO A 91 -8.62 -15.73 -15.91
CA PRO A 91 -9.50 -15.08 -14.95
C PRO A 91 -10.68 -15.93 -14.49
N SER A 92 -11.37 -16.61 -15.41
CA SER A 92 -12.51 -17.48 -15.07
C SER A 92 -12.12 -18.74 -14.30
N GLU A 93 -10.94 -19.29 -14.58
CA GLU A 93 -10.40 -20.48 -13.87
C GLU A 93 -9.98 -20.11 -12.46
N LEU A 94 -9.29 -18.97 -12.28
CA LEU A 94 -8.91 -18.46 -10.96
C LEU A 94 -10.15 -18.14 -10.12
N ASN A 95 -11.15 -17.47 -10.68
CA ASN A 95 -12.39 -17.16 -9.97
C ASN A 95 -13.09 -18.42 -9.48
N ARG A 96 -13.23 -19.43 -10.36
CA ARG A 96 -13.78 -20.73 -9.93
C ARG A 96 -12.98 -21.37 -8.83
N LEU A 97 -11.64 -21.45 -8.98
CA LEU A 97 -10.75 -22.00 -7.96
C LEU A 97 -10.89 -21.29 -6.62
N PHE A 98 -10.96 -19.95 -6.65
CA PHE A 98 -11.07 -19.16 -5.43
C PHE A 98 -12.39 -19.45 -4.70
N TRP A 99 -13.53 -19.43 -5.39
CA TRP A 99 -14.82 -19.64 -4.78
C TRP A 99 -15.07 -21.09 -4.39
N ASP A 100 -14.54 -22.07 -5.14
CA ASP A 100 -14.53 -23.49 -4.71
C ASP A 100 -13.76 -23.66 -3.40
N LYS A 101 -12.60 -22.97 -3.25
CA LYS A 101 -11.82 -22.96 -2.02
C LYS A 101 -12.49 -22.17 -0.88
N TYR A 102 -13.30 -21.19 -1.21
CA TYR A 102 -14.03 -20.41 -0.21
C TYR A 102 -15.09 -21.27 0.52
N GLU A 103 -15.66 -22.26 -0.15
CA GLU A 103 -16.57 -23.24 0.50
C GLU A 103 -15.85 -24.09 1.57
N GLU A 104 -14.52 -24.27 1.44
CA GLU A 104 -13.71 -24.93 2.49
C GLU A 104 -13.41 -23.94 3.64
N GLY A 105 -13.43 -22.65 3.39
CA GLY A 105 -13.24 -21.55 4.32
C GLY A 105 -12.59 -20.31 3.68
N PRO A 106 -12.97 -19.09 4.14
CA PRO A 106 -12.45 -17.84 3.58
C PRO A 106 -10.92 -17.77 3.58
N LYS A 107 -10.27 -18.25 4.65
CA LYS A 107 -8.81 -18.28 4.76
C LYS A 107 -8.17 -19.26 3.77
N VAL A 108 -8.80 -20.39 3.49
CA VAL A 108 -8.29 -21.38 2.52
C VAL A 108 -8.25 -20.77 1.12
N ALA A 109 -9.29 -20.01 0.74
CA ALA A 109 -9.35 -19.33 -0.54
C ALA A 109 -8.28 -18.24 -0.68
N THR A 110 -8.13 -17.37 0.33
CA THR A 110 -7.12 -16.32 0.32
C THR A 110 -5.70 -16.87 0.34
N ASP A 111 -5.42 -17.91 1.14
CA ASP A 111 -4.11 -18.59 1.16
C ASP A 111 -3.77 -19.18 -0.23
N ALA A 112 -4.74 -19.81 -0.91
CA ALA A 112 -4.53 -20.37 -2.24
C ALA A 112 -4.25 -19.28 -3.28
N PHE A 113 -5.00 -18.18 -3.27
CA PHE A 113 -4.77 -17.07 -4.20
C PHE A 113 -3.46 -16.33 -3.88
N TYR A 114 -3.13 -16.13 -2.61
CA TYR A 114 -1.88 -15.52 -2.20
C TYR A 114 -0.66 -16.34 -2.67
N LYS A 115 -0.75 -17.67 -2.53
CA LYS A 115 0.29 -18.57 -3.06
C LYS A 115 0.47 -18.39 -4.57
N ILE A 116 -0.60 -18.37 -5.35
CA ILE A 116 -0.55 -18.11 -6.80
C ILE A 116 0.09 -16.74 -7.07
N ALA A 117 -0.28 -15.71 -6.31
CA ALA A 117 0.23 -14.37 -6.47
C ALA A 117 1.76 -14.26 -6.21
N LEU A 118 2.27 -15.01 -5.24
CA LEU A 118 3.71 -15.10 -4.95
C LEU A 118 4.46 -15.91 -6.02
N ASP A 119 3.97 -17.11 -6.33
CA ASP A 119 4.63 -18.06 -7.23
C ASP A 119 4.70 -17.55 -8.67
N LEU A 120 3.70 -16.77 -9.10
CA LEU A 120 3.54 -16.33 -10.49
C LEU A 120 3.74 -14.82 -10.70
N ASN A 121 4.52 -14.19 -9.83
CA ASN A 121 4.98 -12.80 -9.97
C ASN A 121 3.85 -11.75 -10.08
N LEU A 122 2.65 -12.03 -9.56
CA LEU A 122 1.64 -11.00 -9.38
C LEU A 122 2.12 -10.00 -8.30
N ILE A 123 2.73 -10.55 -7.26
CA ILE A 123 3.46 -9.78 -6.24
C ILE A 123 4.93 -9.85 -6.60
N LYS A 124 5.56 -8.71 -6.79
CA LYS A 124 6.96 -8.55 -7.20
C LYS A 124 7.92 -8.84 -6.04
N VAL A 125 7.96 -10.10 -5.59
CA VAL A 125 8.68 -10.53 -4.37
C VAL A 125 10.16 -10.13 -4.41
N LYS A 126 10.84 -10.32 -5.57
CA LYS A 126 12.26 -9.97 -5.73
C LYS A 126 12.52 -8.46 -5.60
N ASP A 127 11.59 -7.64 -6.07
CA ASP A 127 11.72 -6.18 -5.96
C ASP A 127 11.42 -5.72 -4.54
N ILE A 128 10.39 -6.28 -3.90
CA ILE A 128 10.02 -5.99 -2.51
C ILE A 128 11.16 -6.36 -1.56
N ALA A 129 11.89 -7.44 -1.83
CA ALA A 129 13.05 -7.87 -1.02
C ALA A 129 14.21 -6.85 -1.00
N LYS A 130 14.23 -5.85 -1.90
CA LYS A 130 15.20 -4.77 -1.91
C LYS A 130 14.90 -3.68 -0.86
N ASN A 131 13.66 -3.62 -0.35
CA ASN A 131 13.24 -2.61 0.61
C ASN A 131 14.08 -2.68 1.89
N ILE A 132 14.36 -1.50 2.46
CA ILE A 132 15.03 -1.39 3.75
C ILE A 132 13.95 -1.14 4.81
N SER A 133 13.83 -2.05 5.78
CA SER A 133 12.81 -1.97 6.81
C SER A 133 13.42 -2.07 8.21
N PHE A 134 12.89 -1.28 9.14
CA PHE A 134 13.25 -1.30 10.56
C PHE A 134 12.11 -0.78 11.41
N ASN A 135 12.16 -1.08 12.73
CA ASN A 135 11.21 -0.55 13.69
C ASN A 135 11.83 0.61 14.47
N GLY A 136 11.01 1.60 14.81
CA GLY A 136 11.39 2.74 15.62
C GLY A 136 10.50 2.91 16.83
N GLU A 137 11.10 2.85 18.03
CA GLU A 137 10.41 3.07 19.29
C GLU A 137 9.98 4.53 19.43
N THR A 138 8.71 4.76 19.79
CA THR A 138 8.13 6.07 20.07
C THR A 138 7.30 6.02 21.34
N GLU A 139 6.84 7.17 21.83
CA GLU A 139 5.93 7.23 22.97
C GLU A 139 4.56 6.56 22.72
N TYR A 140 4.16 6.44 21.44
CA TYR A 140 2.91 5.77 21.01
C TYR A 140 3.09 4.27 20.79
N GLY A 141 4.30 3.74 20.93
CA GLY A 141 4.71 2.38 20.61
C GLY A 141 5.66 2.35 19.41
N ASP A 142 5.99 1.14 18.97
CA ASP A 142 6.88 0.96 17.81
C ASP A 142 6.18 1.34 16.52
N LEU A 143 6.80 2.20 15.71
CA LEU A 143 6.41 2.44 14.33
C LEU A 143 7.25 1.55 13.40
N GLU A 144 6.67 1.15 12.29
CA GLU A 144 7.35 0.39 11.24
C GLU A 144 7.77 1.35 10.13
N ILE A 145 9.04 1.28 9.72
CA ILE A 145 9.61 2.17 8.71
C ILE A 145 10.10 1.34 7.53
N THR A 146 9.68 1.69 6.32
CA THR A 146 10.15 1.07 5.09
C THR A 146 10.60 2.14 4.10
N ILE A 147 11.88 2.10 3.70
CA ILE A 147 12.37 2.82 2.53
C ILE A 147 12.06 1.93 1.33
N ASN A 148 11.18 2.42 0.47
CA ASN A 148 10.61 1.61 -0.61
C ASN A 148 11.51 1.66 -1.86
N LEU A 149 12.26 0.60 -2.08
CA LEU A 149 13.13 0.39 -3.24
C LEU A 149 12.51 -0.54 -4.30
N SER A 150 11.28 -1.00 -4.08
CA SER A 150 10.63 -1.99 -4.97
C SER A 150 10.25 -1.44 -6.35
N LYS A 151 10.11 -0.12 -6.48
CA LYS A 151 9.89 0.53 -7.77
C LYS A 151 11.18 1.18 -8.23
N PRO A 152 11.76 0.74 -9.37
CA PRO A 152 12.93 1.42 -9.92
C PRO A 152 12.60 2.87 -10.27
N GLU A 153 13.53 3.78 -10.00
CA GLU A 153 13.44 5.15 -10.49
C GLU A 153 13.62 5.15 -12.00
N LYS A 154 12.79 5.93 -12.70
CA LYS A 154 12.93 6.09 -14.15
C LYS A 154 14.22 6.83 -14.48
N THR A 155 14.95 6.34 -15.47
CA THR A 155 16.10 7.05 -16.04
C THR A 155 15.66 8.33 -16.75
N LYS A 156 16.60 9.23 -17.07
CA LYS A 156 16.29 10.45 -17.82
C LYS A 156 15.72 10.13 -19.20
N GLU A 157 16.24 9.10 -19.84
CA GLU A 157 15.80 8.60 -21.15
C GLU A 157 14.36 8.08 -21.08
N GLU A 158 14.02 7.27 -20.06
CA GLU A 158 12.66 6.77 -19.81
C GLU A 158 11.68 7.91 -19.52
N ILE A 159 12.10 8.95 -18.80
CA ILE A 159 11.27 10.14 -18.55
C ILE A 159 10.98 10.90 -19.85
N ILE A 160 12.00 11.07 -20.73
CA ILE A 160 11.83 11.73 -22.04
C ILE A 160 10.90 10.91 -22.94
N LYS A 161 11.12 9.59 -23.02
CA LYS A 161 10.26 8.64 -23.77
C LYS A 161 8.81 8.71 -23.29
N ALA A 162 8.65 8.79 -21.97
CA ALA A 162 7.36 8.91 -21.32
C ALA A 162 6.62 10.23 -21.64
N ALA A 163 7.33 11.36 -21.66
CA ALA A 163 6.75 12.66 -21.97
C ALA A 163 6.30 12.79 -23.44
N GLN A 164 6.83 11.96 -24.34
CA GLN A 164 6.48 11.91 -25.75
C GLN A 164 5.34 10.91 -26.06
N SER A 165 4.91 10.12 -25.07
CA SER A 165 3.88 9.12 -25.27
C SER A 165 2.50 9.79 -25.47
N LYS A 166 1.67 9.17 -26.35
CA LYS A 166 0.28 9.59 -26.50
C LYS A 166 -0.53 9.14 -25.29
N ASP A 167 -1.42 10.00 -24.87
CA ASP A 167 -2.41 9.65 -23.85
C ASP A 167 -3.58 8.87 -24.50
N PHE A 168 -4.01 7.82 -23.80
CA PHE A 168 -5.10 6.94 -24.26
C PHE A 168 -6.06 6.73 -23.10
N ASN A 169 -7.35 6.63 -23.43
CA ASN A 169 -8.41 6.44 -22.44
C ASN A 169 -8.65 4.98 -22.04
N TYR A 170 -7.74 4.06 -22.40
CA TYR A 170 -7.85 2.64 -22.07
C TYR A 170 -6.50 2.06 -21.65
N PRO A 171 -6.43 1.36 -20.49
CA PRO A 171 -7.46 1.29 -19.44
C PRO A 171 -7.78 2.66 -18.85
N ALA A 172 -9.00 2.86 -18.32
CA ALA A 172 -9.49 4.15 -17.85
C ALA A 172 -8.71 4.69 -16.62
N ASN A 173 -8.27 3.79 -15.74
CA ASN A 173 -7.38 4.12 -14.62
C ASN A 173 -6.54 2.89 -14.20
N ARG A 174 -5.61 3.11 -13.24
CA ARG A 174 -4.63 2.09 -12.85
C ARG A 174 -5.20 0.95 -12.00
N LEU A 175 -6.39 1.08 -11.46
CA LEU A 175 -7.05 0.09 -10.60
C LEU A 175 -8.27 -0.59 -11.25
N CYS A 176 -8.76 -0.13 -12.42
CA CYS A 176 -9.96 -0.68 -13.03
C CYS A 176 -9.75 -2.11 -13.58
N PHE A 177 -10.85 -2.83 -13.75
CA PHE A 177 -10.88 -4.19 -14.31
C PHE A 177 -10.26 -4.32 -15.70
N GLU A 178 -10.28 -3.23 -16.48
CA GLU A 178 -9.68 -3.20 -17.83
C GLU A 178 -8.17 -3.48 -17.84
N ASN A 179 -7.51 -3.41 -16.68
CA ASN A 179 -6.10 -3.79 -16.56
C ASN A 179 -5.85 -5.30 -16.60
N VAL A 180 -6.86 -6.15 -16.41
CA VAL A 180 -6.70 -7.61 -16.41
C VAL A 180 -6.24 -8.09 -17.80
N GLY A 181 -5.02 -8.64 -17.87
CA GLY A 181 -4.44 -9.11 -19.14
C GLY A 181 -3.91 -7.98 -20.03
N TYR A 182 -3.87 -6.74 -19.57
CA TYR A 182 -3.39 -5.61 -20.38
C TYR A 182 -1.88 -5.69 -20.58
N HIS A 183 -1.44 -5.65 -21.85
CA HIS A 183 -0.02 -5.76 -22.20
C HIS A 183 0.87 -4.66 -21.60
N GLY A 184 0.34 -3.45 -21.49
CA GLY A 184 1.11 -2.27 -21.12
C GLY A 184 1.40 -1.35 -22.29
N ARG A 185 1.95 -0.17 -21.99
CA ARG A 185 2.49 0.81 -22.94
C ARG A 185 3.40 1.76 -22.23
N ILE A 186 4.14 2.56 -22.96
CA ILE A 186 4.95 3.64 -22.39
C ILE A 186 4.09 4.46 -21.40
N ASN A 187 4.56 4.67 -20.18
CA ASN A 187 3.85 5.30 -19.06
C ASN A 187 2.67 4.53 -18.47
N TRP A 188 2.42 3.31 -18.92
CA TRP A 188 1.38 2.48 -18.33
C TRP A 188 1.92 1.09 -18.04
N PRO A 189 1.90 0.64 -16.78
CA PRO A 189 2.48 -0.65 -16.42
C PRO A 189 1.80 -1.79 -17.17
N GLY A 190 2.57 -2.80 -17.49
CA GLY A 190 2.03 -4.08 -17.93
C GLY A 190 1.16 -4.70 -16.82
N ARG A 191 0.17 -5.48 -17.26
CA ARG A 191 -0.76 -6.21 -16.40
C ARG A 191 -1.18 -7.55 -17.04
N ALA A 192 -0.31 -8.11 -17.90
CA ALA A 192 -0.63 -9.35 -18.61
C ALA A 192 -0.98 -10.51 -17.68
N ASN A 193 -0.21 -10.69 -16.60
CA ASN A 193 -0.47 -11.71 -15.58
C ASN A 193 -1.43 -11.24 -14.46
N HIS A 194 -1.95 -10.00 -14.52
CA HIS A 194 -2.85 -9.50 -13.48
C HIS A 194 -4.18 -10.25 -13.45
N ARG A 195 -4.66 -10.57 -12.25
CA ARG A 195 -5.91 -11.30 -12.03
C ARG A 195 -6.70 -10.65 -10.91
N ILE A 196 -8.00 -10.60 -11.11
CA ILE A 196 -8.99 -10.09 -10.15
C ILE A 196 -9.98 -11.22 -9.86
N VAL A 197 -10.24 -11.45 -8.58
CA VAL A 197 -11.35 -12.29 -8.11
C VAL A 197 -12.59 -11.41 -8.02
N GLY A 198 -13.64 -11.74 -8.76
CA GLY A 198 -14.92 -11.04 -8.71
C GLY A 198 -15.67 -11.37 -7.42
N MET A 199 -16.32 -10.36 -6.84
CA MET A 199 -17.14 -10.48 -5.64
C MET A 199 -18.29 -9.48 -5.68
N GLU A 200 -19.21 -9.58 -4.74
CA GLU A 200 -20.33 -8.64 -4.58
C GLU A 200 -20.19 -7.92 -3.23
N LEU A 201 -20.35 -6.60 -3.22
CA LEU A 201 -20.40 -5.78 -2.01
C LEU A 201 -21.52 -4.75 -2.14
N GLY A 202 -22.41 -4.73 -1.16
CA GLY A 202 -23.56 -3.81 -1.15
C GLY A 202 -24.50 -4.00 -2.35
N GLY A 203 -24.55 -5.20 -2.95
CA GLY A 203 -25.34 -5.50 -4.15
C GLY A 203 -24.72 -4.99 -5.46
N GLU A 204 -23.44 -4.58 -5.45
CA GLU A 204 -22.69 -4.10 -6.62
C GLU A 204 -21.51 -5.04 -6.91
N SER A 205 -21.07 -5.05 -8.18
CA SER A 205 -19.90 -5.84 -8.61
C SER A 205 -18.61 -5.16 -8.17
N TRP A 206 -17.79 -5.91 -7.45
CA TRP A 206 -16.47 -5.55 -6.97
C TRP A 206 -15.44 -6.59 -7.35
N GLY A 207 -14.18 -6.26 -7.20
CA GLY A 207 -13.07 -7.16 -7.39
C GLY A 207 -12.07 -7.10 -6.26
N TYR A 208 -11.29 -8.16 -6.15
CA TYR A 208 -10.24 -8.32 -5.17
C TYR A 208 -8.97 -8.83 -5.83
N HIS A 209 -7.84 -8.19 -5.57
CA HIS A 209 -6.53 -8.64 -6.00
C HIS A 209 -5.44 -8.22 -5.00
N TYR A 210 -4.23 -8.79 -5.11
CA TYR A 210 -3.07 -8.33 -4.35
C TYR A 210 -2.31 -7.21 -5.07
N SER A 211 -1.79 -6.25 -4.29
CA SER A 211 -0.92 -5.20 -4.82
C SER A 211 0.39 -5.81 -5.34
N PRO A 212 0.82 -5.50 -6.56
CA PRO A 212 2.10 -5.98 -7.08
C PRO A 212 3.31 -5.54 -6.26
N TYR A 213 3.25 -4.34 -5.71
CA TYR A 213 4.28 -3.77 -4.81
C TYR A 213 3.71 -3.68 -3.41
N ALA A 214 3.50 -4.87 -2.81
CA ALA A 214 2.93 -4.99 -1.50
C ALA A 214 3.81 -4.33 -0.42
N TYR A 215 3.21 -3.52 0.44
CA TYR A 215 3.90 -2.89 1.57
C TYR A 215 3.88 -3.76 2.82
N TYR A 216 2.99 -4.72 2.88
CA TYR A 216 2.84 -5.69 3.95
C TYR A 216 2.30 -7.02 3.39
N SER A 217 2.33 -8.08 4.21
CA SER A 217 1.84 -9.40 3.82
C SER A 217 0.36 -9.37 3.42
N GLU A 218 0.03 -10.01 2.29
CA GLU A 218 -1.33 -10.06 1.74
C GLU A 218 -1.96 -8.67 1.50
N HIS A 219 -1.16 -7.68 1.06
CA HIS A 219 -1.68 -6.35 0.72
C HIS A 219 -2.72 -6.46 -0.41
N ALA A 220 -3.98 -6.51 -0.02
CA ALA A 220 -5.14 -6.66 -0.89
C ALA A 220 -5.75 -5.31 -1.26
N ILE A 221 -6.25 -5.25 -2.48
CA ILE A 221 -7.05 -4.12 -3.01
C ILE A 221 -8.42 -4.65 -3.36
N PHE A 222 -9.45 -4.04 -2.80
CA PHE A 222 -10.85 -4.24 -3.16
C PHE A 222 -11.28 -3.04 -3.99
N LEU A 223 -11.77 -3.25 -5.20
CA LEU A 223 -12.06 -2.18 -6.17
C LEU A 223 -13.44 -2.35 -6.77
N SER A 224 -14.15 -1.23 -6.96
CA SER A 224 -15.42 -1.21 -7.68
C SER A 224 -15.22 -1.59 -9.15
N GLU A 225 -16.13 -2.36 -9.74
CA GLU A 225 -16.16 -2.55 -11.19
C GLU A 225 -16.62 -1.27 -11.91
N ASN A 226 -17.45 -0.46 -11.24
CA ASN A 226 -17.88 0.83 -11.75
C ASN A 226 -16.72 1.85 -11.72
N LEU A 227 -16.60 2.62 -12.80
CA LEU A 227 -15.63 3.73 -12.88
C LEU A 227 -16.20 4.95 -12.14
N GLU A 228 -16.00 4.99 -10.84
CA GLU A 228 -16.51 6.05 -9.97
C GLU A 228 -15.42 6.58 -9.02
N PRO A 229 -15.43 7.87 -8.68
CA PRO A 229 -14.50 8.43 -7.71
C PRO A 229 -14.65 7.80 -6.32
N MET A 230 -13.58 7.85 -5.53
CA MET A 230 -13.62 7.46 -4.12
C MET A 230 -14.62 8.29 -3.34
N LYS A 231 -15.39 7.61 -2.51
CA LYS A 231 -16.31 8.22 -1.57
C LYS A 231 -16.27 7.49 -0.24
N VAL A 232 -16.06 8.23 0.83
CA VAL A 232 -16.07 7.69 2.21
C VAL A 232 -17.34 8.17 2.89
N ASP A 233 -18.39 7.40 2.73
CA ASP A 233 -19.73 7.65 3.26
C ASP A 233 -20.29 6.42 3.99
N GLU A 234 -21.57 6.45 4.36
CA GLU A 234 -22.27 5.31 4.98
C GLU A 234 -22.17 4.03 4.15
N GLY A 235 -22.23 4.15 2.80
CA GLY A 235 -22.08 3.01 1.89
C GLY A 235 -20.68 2.40 1.97
N ALA A 236 -19.63 3.23 2.07
CA ALA A 236 -18.27 2.75 2.29
C ALA A 236 -18.15 2.01 3.63
N PHE A 237 -18.69 2.56 4.73
CA PHE A 237 -18.66 1.91 6.03
C PHE A 237 -19.37 0.54 6.02
N SER A 238 -20.53 0.46 5.37
CA SER A 238 -21.26 -0.81 5.20
C SER A 238 -20.42 -1.84 4.43
N ARG A 239 -19.80 -1.46 3.31
CA ARG A 239 -18.95 -2.36 2.50
C ARG A 239 -17.69 -2.81 3.24
N LEU A 240 -17.04 -1.94 4.03
CA LEU A 240 -15.90 -2.34 4.85
C LEU A 240 -16.27 -3.40 5.89
N LEU A 241 -17.41 -3.23 6.58
CA LEU A 241 -17.95 -4.21 7.52
C LEU A 241 -18.33 -5.52 6.82
N GLU A 242 -18.86 -5.46 5.60
CA GLU A 242 -19.19 -6.63 4.80
C GLU A 242 -17.94 -7.42 4.40
N ILE A 243 -16.85 -6.74 3.98
CA ILE A 243 -15.59 -7.39 3.64
C ILE A 243 -15.03 -8.18 4.84
N VAL A 244 -14.98 -7.59 6.04
CA VAL A 244 -14.45 -8.32 7.22
C VAL A 244 -15.44 -9.38 7.75
N THR A 245 -16.69 -9.38 7.29
CA THR A 245 -17.63 -10.47 7.51
C THR A 245 -17.34 -11.63 6.56
N GLN A 246 -17.06 -11.35 5.29
CA GLN A 246 -16.67 -12.35 4.29
C GLN A 246 -15.25 -12.88 4.54
N PHE A 247 -14.32 -12.03 4.97
CA PHE A 247 -12.90 -12.35 5.24
C PHE A 247 -12.50 -11.97 6.68
N PRO A 248 -12.95 -12.72 7.71
CA PRO A 248 -12.78 -12.33 9.11
C PRO A 248 -11.33 -12.31 9.60
N HIS A 249 -10.40 -12.88 8.84
CA HIS A 249 -8.95 -12.84 9.10
C HIS A 249 -8.24 -11.62 8.49
N TYR A 250 -8.96 -10.74 7.76
CA TYR A 250 -8.45 -9.52 7.18
C TYR A 250 -8.87 -8.29 8.00
N PHE A 251 -8.02 -7.26 7.96
CA PHE A 251 -8.48 -5.90 8.14
C PHE A 251 -8.86 -5.32 6.78
N VAL A 252 -9.63 -4.25 6.76
CA VAL A 252 -9.87 -3.44 5.57
C VAL A 252 -10.07 -1.98 5.97
N GLY A 253 -9.63 -1.06 5.13
CA GLY A 253 -9.82 0.36 5.34
C GLY A 253 -9.84 1.14 4.03
N SER A 254 -10.21 2.39 4.13
CA SER A 254 -10.21 3.33 3.02
C SER A 254 -9.30 4.52 3.31
N ASN A 255 -8.64 5.05 2.28
CA ASN A 255 -8.11 6.41 2.38
C ASN A 255 -9.27 7.39 2.59
N ALA A 256 -9.00 8.54 3.21
CA ALA A 256 -9.95 9.63 3.22
C ALA A 256 -10.24 10.10 1.79
N GLY A 257 -11.49 10.36 1.45
CA GLY A 257 -11.93 10.69 0.09
C GLY A 257 -11.64 12.13 -0.35
N LEU A 258 -10.80 12.89 0.37
CA LEU A 258 -10.45 14.27 0.08
C LEU A 258 -8.97 14.41 -0.33
N PRO A 259 -8.63 15.39 -1.20
CA PRO A 259 -7.24 15.75 -1.50
C PRO A 259 -6.43 16.03 -0.22
N ILE A 260 -5.09 15.95 -0.32
CA ILE A 260 -4.13 16.21 0.78
C ILE A 260 -4.14 15.11 1.86
N VAL A 261 -5.31 14.70 2.34
CA VAL A 261 -5.48 13.68 3.40
C VAL A 261 -5.90 12.31 2.88
N GLY A 262 -6.14 12.21 1.56
CA GLY A 262 -6.47 10.96 0.86
C GLY A 262 -5.25 10.30 0.23
N GLY A 263 -5.48 9.16 -0.42
CA GLY A 263 -4.47 8.45 -1.22
C GLY A 263 -4.23 9.11 -2.58
N SER A 264 -3.30 8.53 -3.35
CA SER A 264 -2.91 9.05 -4.67
C SER A 264 -3.94 8.78 -5.77
N ILE A 265 -4.90 7.87 -5.56
CA ILE A 265 -5.92 7.47 -6.54
C ILE A 265 -7.30 7.77 -5.97
N LEU A 266 -7.75 9.00 -6.15
CA LEU A 266 -9.10 9.43 -5.73
C LEU A 266 -10.15 9.23 -6.83
N SER A 267 -9.71 8.97 -8.07
CA SER A 267 -10.57 8.83 -9.26
C SER A 267 -11.28 7.49 -9.36
N HIS A 268 -10.94 6.52 -8.52
CA HIS A 268 -11.55 5.19 -8.55
C HIS A 268 -11.82 4.66 -7.15
N ASN A 269 -13.05 4.20 -6.91
CA ASN A 269 -13.50 3.70 -5.61
C ASN A 269 -12.83 2.36 -5.28
N HIS A 270 -12.07 2.34 -4.19
CA HIS A 270 -11.32 1.16 -3.76
C HIS A 270 -11.02 1.21 -2.25
N TYR A 271 -10.79 0.03 -1.68
CA TYR A 271 -10.35 -0.17 -0.30
C TYR A 271 -9.04 -0.98 -0.28
N GLN A 272 -8.30 -0.87 0.81
CA GLN A 272 -7.10 -1.66 1.05
C GLN A 272 -7.29 -2.54 2.27
N GLY A 273 -6.81 -3.77 2.19
CA GLY A 273 -6.96 -4.74 3.27
C GLY A 273 -5.88 -5.79 3.25
N GLY A 274 -6.07 -6.83 4.06
CA GLY A 274 -5.15 -7.96 4.13
C GLY A 274 -4.97 -8.52 5.53
N ARG A 275 -4.09 -9.50 5.65
CA ARG A 275 -3.79 -10.16 6.93
C ARG A 275 -2.51 -9.55 7.52
N TYR A 276 -2.66 -8.44 8.23
CA TYR A 276 -1.56 -7.74 8.88
C TYR A 276 -1.98 -7.06 10.16
N VAL A 277 -1.07 -6.96 11.13
CA VAL A 277 -1.29 -6.30 12.42
C VAL A 277 -0.38 -5.09 12.52
N PHE A 278 -0.95 -3.93 12.28
CA PHE A 278 -0.23 -2.65 12.31
C PHE A 278 0.06 -2.17 13.73
N PRO A 279 1.03 -1.25 13.90
CA PRO A 279 1.30 -0.58 15.18
C PRO A 279 0.04 -0.04 15.87
N MET A 280 -0.83 0.66 15.15
CA MET A 280 -2.06 1.25 15.68
C MET A 280 -3.02 0.22 16.32
N ASN A 281 -2.96 -1.05 15.89
CA ASN A 281 -3.78 -2.10 16.52
C ASN A 281 -3.45 -2.29 18.01
N ARG A 282 -2.20 -1.98 18.38
CA ARG A 282 -1.63 -2.10 19.74
C ARG A 282 -1.62 -0.78 20.50
N ALA A 283 -2.19 0.30 19.95
CA ALA A 283 -2.27 1.60 20.58
C ALA A 283 -2.95 1.51 21.95
N LYS A 284 -2.42 2.23 22.95
CA LYS A 284 -3.02 2.32 24.29
C LYS A 284 -4.36 3.04 24.20
N VAL A 285 -5.30 2.63 25.04
CA VAL A 285 -6.58 3.32 25.22
C VAL A 285 -6.41 4.37 26.32
N LEU A 286 -6.75 5.62 26.01
CA LEU A 286 -6.75 6.73 26.96
C LEU A 286 -8.06 6.84 27.72
N GLU A 287 -9.16 6.53 27.06
CA GLU A 287 -10.51 6.71 27.58
C GLU A 287 -11.47 5.71 26.93
N THR A 288 -12.39 5.17 27.71
CA THR A 288 -13.43 4.24 27.25
C THR A 288 -14.78 4.73 27.73
N GLY A 289 -15.78 4.71 26.85
CA GLY A 289 -17.16 5.00 27.20
C GLY A 289 -18.12 4.03 26.49
N ILE A 290 -19.31 3.87 27.03
CA ILE A 290 -20.37 3.10 26.39
C ILE A 290 -21.22 4.02 25.52
N SER A 291 -21.55 3.59 24.32
CA SER A 291 -22.36 4.37 23.40
C SER A 291 -23.72 4.77 24.02
N LYS A 292 -24.15 6.02 23.80
CA LYS A 292 -25.49 6.49 24.17
C LYS A 292 -26.59 5.74 23.43
N LYS A 293 -26.30 5.25 22.21
CA LYS A 293 -27.28 4.61 21.33
C LYS A 293 -27.44 3.12 21.63
N PHE A 294 -26.33 2.40 21.86
CA PHE A 294 -26.32 0.96 22.11
C PHE A 294 -25.37 0.61 23.26
N ASP A 295 -25.90 -0.05 24.31
CA ASP A 295 -25.11 -0.46 25.48
C ASP A 295 -24.05 -1.53 25.17
N THR A 296 -24.13 -2.15 24.01
CA THR A 296 -23.26 -3.21 23.51
C THR A 296 -22.08 -2.70 22.68
N VAL A 297 -22.01 -1.38 22.45
CA VAL A 297 -20.95 -0.76 21.69
C VAL A 297 -20.08 0.12 22.61
N GLU A 298 -18.82 -0.25 22.73
CA GLU A 298 -17.79 0.56 23.39
C GLU A 298 -17.18 1.55 22.39
N ILE A 299 -16.85 2.74 22.88
CA ILE A 299 -16.11 3.77 22.15
C ILE A 299 -14.84 4.08 22.94
N GLU A 300 -13.69 3.91 22.30
CA GLU A 300 -12.38 4.12 22.89
C GLU A 300 -11.66 5.29 22.21
N ARG A 301 -11.02 6.17 22.97
CA ARG A 301 -10.08 7.17 22.47
C ARG A 301 -8.66 6.63 22.59
N LEU A 302 -7.96 6.55 21.46
CA LEU A 302 -6.63 5.95 21.42
C LEU A 302 -5.53 6.96 21.73
N TYR A 303 -4.48 6.49 22.42
CA TYR A 303 -3.20 7.20 22.50
C TYR A 303 -2.41 6.92 21.23
N TRP A 304 -2.60 7.77 20.26
CA TRP A 304 -2.05 7.66 18.91
C TRP A 304 -1.72 9.06 18.38
N PRO A 305 -0.69 9.24 17.50
CA PRO A 305 -0.35 10.57 16.99
C PRO A 305 -1.51 11.25 16.26
N LEU A 306 -2.31 10.46 15.54
CA LEU A 306 -3.55 10.95 14.91
C LEU A 306 -4.76 10.75 15.84
N SER A 307 -5.77 11.57 15.62
CA SER A 307 -7.00 11.55 16.42
C SER A 307 -7.89 10.36 16.00
N ALA A 308 -7.85 9.27 16.75
CA ALA A 308 -8.53 8.03 16.44
C ALA A 308 -9.51 7.61 17.55
N LEU A 309 -10.77 7.34 17.15
CA LEU A 309 -11.75 6.64 17.96
C LEU A 309 -11.87 5.19 17.47
N ARG A 310 -11.94 4.25 18.40
CA ARG A 310 -12.19 2.83 18.14
C ARG A 310 -13.52 2.43 18.70
N LEU A 311 -14.36 1.86 17.84
CA LEU A 311 -15.63 1.24 18.23
C LEU A 311 -15.42 -0.26 18.38
N ARG A 312 -16.05 -0.87 19.41
CA ARG A 312 -16.08 -2.32 19.60
C ARG A 312 -17.49 -2.79 19.90
N GLY A 313 -17.92 -3.82 19.19
CA GLY A 313 -19.21 -4.46 19.41
C GLY A 313 -19.35 -5.75 18.63
N ASN A 314 -20.19 -6.68 19.12
CA ASN A 314 -20.42 -7.97 18.44
C ASN A 314 -21.49 -7.87 17.36
N ASN A 315 -22.34 -6.86 17.41
CA ASN A 315 -23.39 -6.63 16.44
C ASN A 315 -22.90 -5.65 15.36
N ARG A 316 -22.82 -6.12 14.13
CA ARG A 316 -22.36 -5.34 12.97
C ARG A 316 -23.17 -4.06 12.75
N GLU A 317 -24.50 -4.18 12.82
CA GLU A 317 -25.42 -3.08 12.56
C GLU A 317 -25.34 -2.00 13.64
N GLU A 318 -25.17 -2.38 14.90
CA GLU A 318 -25.02 -1.43 16.01
C GLU A 318 -23.68 -0.65 15.90
N VAL A 319 -22.58 -1.35 15.57
CA VAL A 319 -21.28 -0.71 15.31
C VAL A 319 -21.37 0.22 14.09
N PHE A 320 -22.04 -0.21 13.02
CA PHE A 320 -22.28 0.60 11.83
C PHE A 320 -23.03 1.90 12.15
N GLU A 321 -24.15 1.80 12.88
CA GLU A 321 -24.97 2.97 13.20
C GLU A 321 -24.23 3.99 14.07
N VAL A 322 -23.44 3.53 15.05
CA VAL A 322 -22.59 4.42 15.86
C VAL A 322 -21.49 5.07 15.02
N ALA A 323 -20.85 4.31 14.13
CA ALA A 323 -19.83 4.85 13.21
C ALA A 323 -20.40 5.93 12.29
N VAL A 324 -21.62 5.73 11.77
CA VAL A 324 -22.32 6.71 10.93
C VAL A 324 -22.69 7.98 11.71
N ASP A 325 -23.13 7.85 12.97
CA ASP A 325 -23.41 9.00 13.82
C ASP A 325 -22.14 9.86 14.05
N ILE A 326 -20.99 9.20 14.28
CA ILE A 326 -19.70 9.88 14.41
C ILE A 326 -19.25 10.52 13.10
N LEU A 327 -19.43 9.84 11.95
CA LEU A 327 -19.13 10.42 10.63
C LEU A 327 -19.88 11.72 10.41
N LYS A 328 -21.20 11.70 10.61
CA LYS A 328 -22.06 12.88 10.44
C LYS A 328 -21.71 14.03 11.38
N ALA A 329 -21.37 13.70 12.62
CA ALA A 329 -20.94 14.70 13.59
C ALA A 329 -19.60 15.31 13.19
N TRP A 330 -18.63 14.47 12.74
CA TRP A 330 -17.34 14.97 12.29
C TRP A 330 -17.45 15.84 11.03
N GLU A 331 -18.22 15.45 10.05
CA GLU A 331 -18.47 16.27 8.85
C GLU A 331 -18.98 17.70 9.20
N ASN A 332 -19.70 17.84 10.31
CA ASN A 332 -20.25 19.11 10.78
C ASN A 332 -19.45 19.76 11.91
N TYR A 333 -18.39 19.12 12.38
CA TYR A 333 -17.59 19.60 13.51
C TYR A 333 -16.76 20.83 13.13
N GLU A 334 -16.78 21.84 13.99
CA GLU A 334 -15.97 23.04 13.85
C GLU A 334 -15.42 23.47 15.21
N ASN A 335 -14.11 23.81 15.26
CA ASN A 335 -13.46 24.41 16.40
C ASN A 335 -12.39 25.40 15.92
N LYS A 336 -12.74 26.67 15.93
CA LYS A 336 -11.89 27.75 15.40
C LYS A 336 -10.61 27.96 16.23
N ASP A 337 -10.67 27.69 17.53
CA ASP A 337 -9.51 27.82 18.44
C ASP A 337 -8.45 26.75 18.15
N LEU A 338 -8.86 25.61 17.57
CA LEU A 338 -7.99 24.53 17.12
C LEU A 338 -7.77 24.53 15.59
N GLU A 339 -8.18 25.59 14.91
CA GLU A 339 -8.10 25.76 13.45
C GLU A 339 -8.87 24.70 12.64
N ILE A 340 -9.77 23.95 13.28
CA ILE A 340 -10.61 22.95 12.63
C ILE A 340 -11.85 23.67 12.08
N LEU A 341 -11.91 23.80 10.75
CA LEU A 341 -13.10 24.29 10.03
C LEU A 341 -13.68 23.14 9.20
N ARG A 342 -15.01 23.02 9.22
CA ARG A 342 -15.71 22.00 8.42
C ARG A 342 -15.65 22.27 6.92
N GLU A 343 -15.63 23.55 6.54
CA GLU A 343 -15.60 23.99 5.15
C GLU A 343 -14.96 25.38 5.00
N SER A 344 -14.48 25.71 3.82
CA SER A 344 -14.15 27.08 3.41
C SER A 344 -14.46 27.25 1.92
N ASN A 345 -15.08 28.39 1.57
CA ASN A 345 -15.53 28.72 0.20
C ASN A 345 -16.43 27.64 -0.43
N GLY A 346 -17.19 26.90 0.37
CA GLY A 346 -18.07 25.81 -0.07
C GLY A 346 -17.40 24.46 -0.29
N GLU A 347 -16.09 24.34 -0.02
CA GLU A 347 -15.36 23.08 -0.10
C GLU A 347 -15.26 22.43 1.29
N PRO A 348 -15.65 21.15 1.45
CA PRO A 348 -15.58 20.44 2.72
C PRO A 348 -14.13 20.10 3.08
N HIS A 349 -13.81 20.13 4.38
CA HIS A 349 -12.49 19.80 4.90
C HIS A 349 -12.44 18.53 5.75
N ASN A 350 -13.51 18.23 6.47
CA ASN A 350 -13.56 17.08 7.36
C ASN A 350 -13.79 15.79 6.59
N ALA A 351 -13.00 14.78 6.92
CA ALA A 351 -13.11 13.43 6.39
C ALA A 351 -12.69 12.40 7.45
N ILE A 352 -12.94 11.14 7.21
CA ILE A 352 -12.48 10.02 8.05
C ILE A 352 -11.64 9.07 7.21
N THR A 353 -10.58 8.51 7.81
CA THR A 353 -9.90 7.31 7.35
C THR A 353 -10.46 6.14 8.18
N PRO A 354 -11.40 5.34 7.62
CA PRO A 354 -12.04 4.23 8.33
C PRO A 354 -11.20 2.96 8.20
N ILE A 355 -11.08 2.19 9.30
CA ILE A 355 -10.36 0.91 9.32
C ILE A 355 -11.20 -0.09 10.13
N VAL A 356 -11.49 -1.24 9.54
CA VAL A 356 -12.32 -2.28 10.17
C VAL A 356 -11.56 -3.59 10.23
N ARG A 357 -11.75 -4.35 11.31
CA ARG A 357 -11.25 -5.73 11.48
C ARG A 357 -12.11 -6.51 12.44
N ARG A 358 -11.88 -7.82 12.47
CA ARG A 358 -12.46 -8.69 13.51
C ARG A 358 -11.44 -8.95 14.61
N GLN A 359 -11.92 -8.94 15.85
CA GLN A 359 -11.17 -9.39 17.02
C GLN A 359 -12.01 -10.44 17.75
N GLY A 360 -11.79 -11.71 17.41
CA GLY A 360 -12.72 -12.78 17.78
C GLY A 360 -14.10 -12.53 17.17
N ASP A 361 -15.15 -12.51 18.01
CA ASP A 361 -16.52 -12.24 17.57
C ASP A 361 -16.84 -10.73 17.44
N ALA A 362 -15.98 -9.85 17.95
CA ALA A 362 -16.21 -8.42 17.89
C ALA A 362 -15.77 -7.81 16.55
N TYR A 363 -16.51 -6.82 16.07
CA TYR A 363 -16.08 -5.86 15.09
C TYR A 363 -15.33 -4.75 15.81
N GLU A 364 -14.13 -4.43 15.35
CA GLU A 364 -13.40 -3.22 15.71
C GLU A 364 -13.42 -2.26 14.53
N PHE A 365 -13.86 -1.03 14.76
CA PHE A 365 -13.94 0.00 13.74
C PHE A 365 -13.19 1.25 14.21
N ASP A 366 -11.99 1.46 13.67
CA ASP A 366 -11.20 2.66 13.94
C ASP A 366 -11.62 3.78 12.99
N LEU A 367 -11.98 4.92 13.54
CA LEU A 367 -12.36 6.14 12.84
C LEU A 367 -11.26 7.19 13.08
N VAL A 368 -10.38 7.38 12.09
CA VAL A 368 -9.32 8.38 12.18
C VAL A 368 -9.79 9.68 11.56
N LEU A 369 -9.92 10.71 12.39
CA LEU A 369 -10.43 12.01 12.01
C LEU A 369 -9.39 12.78 11.19
N ARG A 370 -9.80 13.32 10.03
CA ARG A 370 -8.93 14.04 9.09
C ARG A 370 -9.53 15.39 8.75
N ASN A 371 -8.66 16.33 8.36
CA ASN A 371 -9.06 17.63 7.82
C ASN A 371 -8.00 18.10 6.82
N ASN A 372 -8.42 18.55 5.62
CA ASN A 372 -7.54 18.94 4.53
C ASN A 372 -7.39 20.46 4.36
N ARG A 373 -7.78 21.25 5.36
CA ARG A 373 -7.71 22.70 5.29
C ARG A 373 -6.29 23.20 5.03
N THR A 374 -6.17 24.18 4.13
CA THR A 374 -4.93 24.89 3.84
C THR A 374 -5.02 26.35 4.25
N THR A 375 -3.87 27.00 4.44
CA THR A 375 -3.74 28.45 4.64
C THR A 375 -2.54 28.97 3.83
N GLU A 376 -2.36 30.29 3.78
CA GLU A 376 -1.17 30.90 3.16
C GLU A 376 0.13 30.43 3.85
N GLU A 377 0.09 30.22 5.15
CA GLU A 377 1.24 29.72 5.95
C GLU A 377 1.47 28.21 5.71
N PHE A 378 0.39 27.43 5.55
CA PHE A 378 0.43 25.99 5.34
C PHE A 378 -0.28 25.61 4.01
N PRO A 379 0.37 25.86 2.87
CA PRO A 379 -0.25 25.60 1.56
C PRO A 379 -0.40 24.10 1.25
N ASP A 380 0.41 23.24 1.88
CA ASP A 380 0.31 21.77 1.80
C ASP A 380 -0.73 21.20 2.77
N GLY A 381 -1.27 22.01 3.70
CA GLY A 381 -2.27 21.62 4.71
C GLY A 381 -1.81 21.88 6.15
N ILE A 382 -2.74 22.37 6.99
CA ILE A 382 -2.48 22.58 8.44
C ILE A 382 -2.27 21.22 9.13
N PHE A 383 -3.04 20.20 8.72
CA PHE A 383 -3.01 18.83 9.25
C PHE A 383 -2.28 17.90 8.28
N HIS A 384 -1.09 18.32 7.87
CA HIS A 384 -0.20 17.67 6.91
C HIS A 384 1.25 17.84 7.40
N PRO A 385 2.22 17.01 6.96
CA PRO A 385 3.63 17.18 7.33
C PRO A 385 4.15 18.59 7.05
N HIS A 386 4.68 19.26 8.06
CA HIS A 386 5.26 20.60 7.93
C HIS A 386 6.72 20.55 7.47
N ALA A 387 7.28 21.71 7.10
CA ALA A 387 8.57 21.84 6.44
C ALA A 387 9.73 21.14 7.17
N ASP A 388 9.73 21.13 8.50
CA ASP A 388 10.78 20.54 9.35
C ASP A 388 10.87 19.01 9.30
N VAL A 389 9.86 18.34 8.70
CA VAL A 389 9.80 16.88 8.52
C VAL A 389 9.69 16.45 7.06
N GLN A 390 9.45 17.40 6.13
CA GLN A 390 9.24 17.09 4.70
C GLN A 390 10.50 16.54 4.02
N HIS A 391 11.68 16.76 4.59
CA HIS A 391 12.90 16.12 4.11
C HIS A 391 12.87 14.58 4.26
N ILE A 392 12.06 14.05 5.18
CA ILE A 392 11.83 12.60 5.38
C ILE A 392 10.55 12.16 4.66
N LYS A 393 9.43 12.85 4.89
CA LYS A 393 8.13 12.51 4.29
C LYS A 393 7.34 13.77 3.98
N LYS A 394 7.13 14.04 2.69
CA LYS A 394 6.35 15.18 2.20
C LYS A 394 4.99 14.77 1.64
N GLU A 395 4.87 13.53 1.15
CA GLU A 395 3.69 13.03 0.49
C GLU A 395 2.49 12.91 1.47
N ASN A 396 1.30 12.80 0.92
CA ASN A 396 0.07 12.62 1.70
C ASN A 396 0.18 11.43 2.65
N ILE A 397 -0.39 11.57 3.84
CA ILE A 397 -0.47 10.50 4.85
C ILE A 397 -1.74 9.70 4.59
N GLY A 398 -1.56 8.56 3.94
CA GLY A 398 -2.63 7.64 3.59
C GLY A 398 -2.94 6.61 4.68
N LEU A 399 -3.82 5.66 4.34
CA LEU A 399 -4.31 4.61 5.24
C LEU A 399 -3.19 3.85 5.95
N ILE A 400 -2.14 3.47 5.23
CA ILE A 400 -1.04 2.63 5.73
C ILE A 400 -0.19 3.40 6.74
N GLU A 401 0.17 4.65 6.39
CA GLU A 401 0.92 5.52 7.29
C GLU A 401 0.13 5.88 8.54
N VAL A 402 -1.17 6.12 8.42
CA VAL A 402 -2.08 6.36 9.55
C VAL A 402 -2.01 5.22 10.56
N MET A 403 -1.87 3.97 10.11
CA MET A 403 -1.76 2.79 10.96
C MET A 403 -0.35 2.54 11.52
N GLY A 404 0.63 3.40 11.18
CA GLY A 404 1.97 3.38 11.75
C GLY A 404 3.05 2.68 10.93
N LEU A 405 2.78 2.36 9.65
CA LEU A 405 3.78 1.85 8.70
C LEU A 405 4.16 2.98 7.73
N ALA A 406 5.35 3.54 7.91
CA ALA A 406 5.92 4.53 7.00
C ALA A 406 6.33 3.91 5.67
N ILE A 407 5.87 4.50 4.57
CA ILE A 407 6.38 4.21 3.23
C ILE A 407 7.18 5.43 2.78
N LEU A 408 8.50 5.32 2.91
CA LEU A 408 9.43 6.40 2.62
C LEU A 408 10.01 6.29 1.20
N PRO A 409 10.34 7.43 0.55
CA PRO A 409 10.82 7.45 -0.82
C PRO A 409 12.22 6.82 -0.97
N PRO A 410 12.54 6.22 -2.14
CA PRO A 410 13.80 5.51 -2.38
C PRO A 410 15.04 6.42 -2.29
N ARG A 411 14.93 7.72 -2.58
CA ARG A 411 16.03 8.69 -2.44
C ARG A 411 16.69 8.65 -1.06
N LEU A 412 15.94 8.30 -0.01
CA LEU A 412 16.45 8.26 1.36
C LEU A 412 17.50 7.17 1.59
N GLU A 413 17.57 6.12 0.78
CA GLU A 413 18.67 5.13 0.88
C GLU A 413 20.03 5.82 0.69
N ARG A 414 20.17 6.63 -0.37
CA ARG A 414 21.38 7.39 -0.66
C ARG A 414 21.58 8.57 0.31
N GLU A 415 20.54 9.36 0.53
CA GLU A 415 20.62 10.59 1.32
C GLU A 415 20.94 10.33 2.79
N LEU A 416 20.39 9.27 3.39
CA LEU A 416 20.71 8.87 4.76
C LEU A 416 22.15 8.31 4.88
N ARG A 417 22.68 7.68 3.83
CA ARG A 417 24.09 7.26 3.78
C ARG A 417 25.01 8.49 3.79
N GLU A 418 24.70 9.54 3.04
CA GLU A 418 25.44 10.81 3.05
C GLU A 418 25.42 11.46 4.45
N VAL A 419 24.25 11.46 5.12
CA VAL A 419 24.13 11.93 6.50
C VAL A 419 24.99 11.08 7.45
N ARG A 420 24.91 9.74 7.35
CA ARG A 420 25.71 8.80 8.14
C ARG A 420 27.20 9.09 8.04
N ASP A 421 27.72 9.22 6.83
CA ASP A 421 29.15 9.45 6.58
C ASP A 421 29.60 10.79 7.16
N TYR A 422 28.78 11.83 7.06
CA TYR A 422 29.03 13.10 7.73
C TYR A 422 29.07 12.95 9.26
N LEU A 423 28.13 12.23 9.87
CA LEU A 423 28.05 12.03 11.30
C LEU A 423 29.29 11.36 11.89
N VAL A 424 29.87 10.38 11.19
CA VAL A 424 31.07 9.65 11.65
C VAL A 424 32.38 10.26 11.15
N GLY A 425 32.33 11.38 10.40
CA GLY A 425 33.52 12.08 9.90
C GLY A 425 34.17 11.43 8.68
N GLU A 426 33.45 10.59 7.94
CA GLU A 426 33.88 9.98 6.66
C GLU A 426 33.41 10.79 5.45
N GLY A 427 32.49 11.73 5.63
CA GLY A 427 31.98 12.66 4.62
C GLY A 427 31.95 14.10 5.10
N SER A 428 31.76 15.04 4.16
CA SER A 428 31.59 16.46 4.48
C SER A 428 30.12 16.88 4.48
N LEU A 429 29.79 18.01 5.10
CA LEU A 429 28.42 18.54 5.11
C LEU A 429 27.94 18.90 3.70
N GLU A 430 28.84 19.37 2.82
CA GLU A 430 28.54 19.74 1.44
C GLU A 430 28.15 18.51 0.58
N ALA A 431 28.54 17.30 1.00
CA ALA A 431 28.15 16.06 0.35
C ALA A 431 26.73 15.60 0.77
N VAL A 432 26.23 16.10 1.89
CA VAL A 432 24.86 15.83 2.36
C VAL A 432 23.87 16.64 1.52
N ALA A 433 22.80 16.00 1.06
CA ALA A 433 21.72 16.68 0.34
C ALA A 433 21.21 17.90 1.13
N GLU A 434 21.04 19.04 0.46
CA GLU A 434 20.74 20.34 1.08
C GLU A 434 19.56 20.28 2.06
N ILE A 435 18.53 19.54 1.71
CA ILE A 435 17.33 19.37 2.53
C ILE A 435 17.57 18.69 3.89
N HIS A 436 18.72 18.00 4.06
CA HIS A 436 19.10 17.31 5.28
C HIS A 436 20.20 18.02 6.09
N GLN A 437 20.86 19.05 5.53
CA GLN A 437 22.06 19.63 6.16
C GLN A 437 21.83 20.20 7.55
N GLU A 438 20.74 20.92 7.78
CA GLU A 438 20.42 21.45 9.11
C GLU A 438 20.17 20.33 10.11
N TRP A 439 19.36 19.36 9.75
CA TRP A 439 19.13 18.18 10.58
C TRP A 439 20.41 17.37 10.83
N ALA A 440 21.29 17.23 9.84
CA ALA A 440 22.57 16.55 10.00
C ALA A 440 23.48 17.27 11.01
N LYS A 441 23.49 18.62 11.03
CA LYS A 441 24.22 19.42 12.04
C LYS A 441 23.68 19.16 13.45
N GLU A 442 22.35 19.20 13.63
CA GLU A 442 21.70 18.90 14.92
C GLU A 442 22.06 17.49 15.42
N LEU A 443 22.02 16.50 14.52
CA LEU A 443 22.39 15.13 14.85
C LEU A 443 23.87 14.98 15.23
N LYS A 444 24.78 15.74 14.57
CA LYS A 444 26.22 15.70 14.82
C LYS A 444 26.57 16.11 16.25
N GLU A 445 25.80 17.03 16.87
CA GLU A 445 25.99 17.45 18.25
C GLU A 445 25.83 16.31 19.27
N GLN A 446 25.09 15.25 18.90
CA GLN A 446 24.91 14.05 19.73
C GLN A 446 26.05 13.04 19.60
N ALA A 447 27.02 13.29 18.71
CA ALA A 447 28.29 12.60 18.55
C ALA A 447 28.17 11.05 18.45
N PRO A 448 27.36 10.48 17.53
CA PRO A 448 27.28 9.04 17.37
C PRO A 448 28.62 8.48 16.88
N THR A 449 28.97 7.27 17.34
CA THR A 449 30.17 6.56 16.87
C THR A 449 29.87 5.72 15.63
N LYS A 450 30.91 5.21 14.97
CA LYS A 450 30.74 4.30 13.80
C LYS A 450 29.93 3.05 14.14
N GLU A 451 30.02 2.55 15.36
CA GLU A 451 29.30 1.37 15.84
C GLU A 451 27.82 1.64 16.13
N THR A 452 27.46 2.89 16.43
CA THR A 452 26.10 3.26 16.89
C THR A 452 25.32 4.07 15.86
N VAL A 453 25.95 4.61 14.83
CA VAL A 453 25.36 5.58 13.91
C VAL A 453 24.15 5.03 13.16
N ASP A 454 24.14 3.77 12.77
CA ASP A 454 23.03 3.19 12.02
C ASP A 454 21.75 3.10 12.87
N ALA A 455 21.87 2.57 14.10
CA ALA A 455 20.76 2.54 15.04
C ALA A 455 20.30 3.94 15.47
N PHE A 456 21.27 4.87 15.61
CA PHE A 456 20.99 6.26 15.92
C PHE A 456 20.19 6.95 14.80
N LEU A 457 20.56 6.74 13.53
CA LEU A 457 19.82 7.29 12.39
C LEU A 457 18.44 6.66 12.24
N GLN A 458 18.29 5.34 12.43
CA GLN A 458 16.98 4.70 12.44
C GLN A 458 16.05 5.34 13.50
N LYS A 459 16.55 5.58 14.71
CA LYS A 459 15.81 6.28 15.75
C LYS A 459 15.45 7.71 15.34
N ALA A 460 16.38 8.46 14.75
CA ALA A 460 16.16 9.84 14.30
C ALA A 460 15.12 9.93 13.17
N VAL A 461 15.15 9.00 12.20
CA VAL A 461 14.13 8.89 11.13
C VAL A 461 12.77 8.56 11.72
N SER A 462 12.71 7.63 12.66
CA SER A 462 11.45 7.23 13.33
C SER A 462 10.84 8.37 14.12
N ALA A 463 11.67 9.18 14.80
CA ALA A 463 11.20 10.39 15.49
C ALA A 463 10.64 11.44 14.52
N LYS A 464 11.27 11.63 13.35
CA LYS A 464 10.74 12.51 12.30
C LYS A 464 9.41 11.98 11.75
N PHE A 465 9.28 10.67 11.51
CA PHE A 465 8.02 10.10 11.05
C PHE A 465 6.92 10.16 12.12
N CYS A 466 7.25 9.95 13.39
CA CYS A 466 6.31 10.18 14.49
C CYS A 466 5.77 11.62 14.45
N ARG A 467 6.65 12.60 14.25
CA ARG A 467 6.25 14.00 14.12
C ARG A 467 5.39 14.27 12.87
N VAL A 468 5.67 13.57 11.76
CA VAL A 468 4.81 13.58 10.55
C VAL A 468 3.37 13.19 10.90
N LEU A 469 3.18 12.11 11.68
CA LEU A 469 1.86 11.66 12.09
C LEU A 469 1.19 12.63 13.08
N GLU A 470 1.94 13.25 13.99
CA GLU A 470 1.42 14.28 14.91
C GLU A 470 0.93 15.52 14.15
N TYR A 471 1.65 15.93 13.10
CA TYR A 471 1.19 17.02 12.22
C TYR A 471 -0.11 16.66 11.50
N ALA A 472 -0.29 15.40 11.13
CA ALA A 472 -1.51 14.93 10.49
C ALA A 472 -2.72 14.78 11.45
N GLY A 473 -2.48 14.75 12.77
CA GLY A 473 -3.54 14.69 13.78
C GLY A 473 -4.32 16.01 13.89
N VAL A 474 -5.64 15.94 13.91
CA VAL A 474 -6.52 17.13 13.99
C VAL A 474 -6.61 17.68 15.41
N PHE A 475 -6.82 16.85 16.40
CA PHE A 475 -6.67 17.21 17.79
C PHE A 475 -5.23 16.96 18.23
N LYS A 476 -4.46 18.05 18.37
CA LYS A 476 -3.03 17.95 18.70
C LYS A 476 -2.80 17.35 20.10
N GLN A 477 -1.59 16.86 20.34
CA GLN A 477 -1.19 16.29 21.64
C GLN A 477 -0.91 17.39 22.69
N THR A 478 -1.63 18.51 22.62
CA THR A 478 -1.67 19.56 23.64
C THR A 478 -2.83 19.31 24.59
N LYS A 479 -2.83 19.98 25.73
CA LYS A 479 -3.91 19.87 26.71
C LYS A 479 -5.25 20.27 26.10
N GLU A 480 -5.29 21.38 25.37
CA GLU A 480 -6.49 21.92 24.73
C GLU A 480 -7.00 20.97 23.62
N GLY A 481 -6.10 20.42 22.82
CA GLY A 481 -6.43 19.44 21.78
C GLY A 481 -7.02 18.16 22.36
N GLN A 482 -6.44 17.64 23.43
CA GLN A 482 -6.90 16.41 24.07
C GLN A 482 -8.21 16.60 24.85
N GLU A 483 -8.42 17.76 25.50
CA GLU A 483 -9.69 18.12 26.14
C GLU A 483 -10.83 18.24 25.10
N ALA A 484 -10.56 18.87 23.95
CA ALA A 484 -11.53 18.97 22.86
C ALA A 484 -11.84 17.60 22.24
N PHE A 485 -10.84 16.70 22.09
CA PHE A 485 -11.07 15.36 21.57
C PHE A 485 -11.89 14.50 22.55
N SER A 486 -11.62 14.59 23.86
CA SER A 486 -12.44 13.95 24.88
C SER A 486 -13.89 14.48 24.85
N ALA A 487 -14.07 15.80 24.74
CA ALA A 487 -15.39 16.40 24.62
C ALA A 487 -16.15 15.92 23.37
N PHE A 488 -15.48 15.80 22.21
CA PHE A 488 -16.08 15.23 21.00
C PHE A 488 -16.52 13.77 21.22
N MET A 489 -15.69 12.93 21.84
CA MET A 489 -16.06 11.55 22.16
C MET A 489 -17.29 11.51 23.10
N HIS A 490 -17.36 12.41 24.07
CA HIS A 490 -18.47 12.45 25.05
C HIS A 490 -19.83 12.84 24.43
N GLU A 491 -19.87 13.35 23.20
CA GLU A 491 -21.14 13.52 22.49
C GLU A 491 -21.84 12.17 22.24
N PHE A 492 -21.09 11.07 22.15
CA PHE A 492 -21.57 9.73 21.81
C PHE A 492 -21.59 8.75 22.97
N THR A 493 -20.92 9.07 24.11
CA THR A 493 -20.81 8.18 25.28
C THR A 493 -21.68 8.63 26.44
N LYS A 494 -22.09 7.65 27.30
CA LYS A 494 -22.82 7.88 28.54
C LYS A 494 -21.88 8.41 29.62
#